data_ecca9621bf1625c6ab1a26ae4f2178fe
#
_entry.id   ecca9621bf1625c6ab1a26ae4f2178fe
#
_cell.length_a   1.000
_cell.length_b   1.000
_cell.length_c   1.000
_cell.angle_alpha   90.00
_cell.angle_beta   90.00
_cell.angle_gamma   90.00
#
_symmetry.space_group_name_H-M   'P 1'
#
loop_
_entity.id
_entity.type
_entity.pdbx_description
1 polymer ?
#
loop_
_entity_poly.entity_id
_entity_poly.type
_entity_poly.pdbx_seq_one_letter_code
_entity_poly.pdbx_strand_id
1 'polypeptide(L)'
;MKPTLPLLLTALALGAGTSIAAAAPAAENWENNCTKCHGADGKGQTKVGKKLNLKDYTDAKVQAEMKDDTMAKAITEGVFADGKEKMKAFKDELSPAEVKDLVAYVRKFKG
;
A
#
# COMPACT_ATOMS: atom_id res chain seq x y z
N MET A 1 -32.63 -40.29 46.98
CA MET A 1 -31.70 -39.17 46.73
C MET A 1 -31.15 -39.32 45.32
N LYS A 2 -31.61 -38.49 44.44
CA LYS A 2 -31.09 -38.45 43.05
C LYS A 2 -30.00 -37.38 43.01
N PRO A 3 -28.78 -37.69 42.61
CA PRO A 3 -27.81 -36.66 42.39
C PRO A 3 -28.21 -35.89 41.13
N THR A 4 -28.52 -34.64 41.32
CA THR A 4 -28.69 -33.71 40.18
C THR A 4 -27.31 -33.36 39.66
N LEU A 5 -27.01 -33.92 38.51
CA LEU A 5 -25.82 -33.57 37.78
C LEU A 5 -25.99 -32.15 37.24
N PRO A 6 -25.10 -31.20 37.58
CA PRO A 6 -25.19 -29.91 36.97
C PRO A 6 -24.79 -30.04 35.49
N LEU A 7 -25.68 -29.66 34.63
CA LEU A 7 -25.42 -29.53 33.22
C LEU A 7 -24.42 -28.38 33.05
N LEU A 8 -23.14 -28.72 32.88
CA LEU A 8 -22.15 -27.78 32.46
C LEU A 8 -22.43 -27.41 31.01
N LEU A 9 -23.14 -26.33 30.83
CA LEU A 9 -23.20 -25.64 29.55
C LEU A 9 -21.81 -25.01 29.32
N THR A 10 -20.96 -25.78 28.68
CA THR A 10 -19.82 -25.20 28.04
C THR A 10 -20.33 -24.36 26.87
N ALA A 11 -20.49 -23.07 27.13
CA ALA A 11 -20.66 -22.11 26.04
C ALA A 11 -19.36 -22.10 25.26
N LEU A 12 -19.33 -22.84 24.16
CA LEU A 12 -18.27 -22.69 23.17
C LEU A 12 -18.46 -21.33 22.56
N ALA A 13 -17.75 -20.34 23.07
CA ALA A 13 -17.65 -19.06 22.40
C ALA A 13 -16.86 -19.33 21.11
N LEU A 14 -17.57 -19.59 20.02
CA LEU A 14 -17.05 -19.44 18.68
C LEU A 14 -16.75 -17.94 18.54
N GLY A 15 -15.54 -17.53 18.86
CA GLY A 15 -15.01 -16.30 18.38
C GLY A 15 -15.04 -16.39 16.87
N ALA A 16 -16.05 -15.79 16.25
CA ALA A 16 -15.97 -15.49 14.83
C ALA A 16 -14.77 -14.58 14.67
N GLY A 17 -13.61 -15.19 14.42
CA GLY A 17 -12.47 -14.46 13.94
C GLY A 17 -12.84 -13.92 12.58
N THR A 18 -13.36 -12.70 12.52
CA THR A 18 -13.24 -11.92 11.32
C THR A 18 -11.75 -11.79 11.12
N SER A 19 -11.20 -12.60 10.21
CA SER A 19 -9.87 -12.35 9.72
C SER A 19 -9.94 -11.05 8.95
N ILE A 20 -9.73 -9.94 9.67
CA ILE A 20 -9.37 -8.70 9.04
C ILE A 20 -7.99 -9.01 8.45
N ALA A 21 -7.93 -9.14 7.13
CA ALA A 21 -6.65 -9.20 6.46
C ALA A 21 -5.88 -7.98 6.94
N ALA A 22 -4.87 -8.21 7.77
CA ALA A 22 -4.02 -7.13 8.25
C ALA A 22 -3.43 -6.46 7.02
N ALA A 23 -3.51 -5.13 6.95
CA ALA A 23 -2.87 -4.35 5.91
C ALA A 23 -1.37 -4.71 5.87
N ALA A 24 -0.83 -4.96 4.69
CA ALA A 24 0.59 -5.23 4.54
C ALA A 24 1.39 -3.98 4.91
N PRO A 25 2.58 -4.12 5.52
CA PRO A 25 3.48 -3.00 5.75
C PRO A 25 3.80 -2.26 4.45
N ALA A 26 3.97 -0.95 4.52
CA ALA A 26 4.25 -0.13 3.34
C ALA A 26 5.53 -0.59 2.61
N ALA A 27 6.56 -1.00 3.33
CA ALA A 27 7.79 -1.53 2.73
C ALA A 27 7.53 -2.78 1.88
N GLU A 28 6.66 -3.67 2.33
CA GLU A 28 6.26 -4.87 1.59
C GLU A 28 5.44 -4.51 0.35
N ASN A 29 4.47 -3.62 0.49
CA ASN A 29 3.68 -3.14 -0.63
C ASN A 29 4.55 -2.43 -1.68
N TRP A 30 5.53 -1.66 -1.24
CA TRP A 30 6.49 -1.02 -2.13
C TRP A 30 7.29 -2.06 -2.91
N GLU A 31 7.86 -3.03 -2.21
CA GLU A 31 8.65 -4.09 -2.85
C GLU A 31 7.84 -4.88 -3.88
N ASN A 32 6.61 -5.24 -3.55
CA ASN A 32 5.76 -6.08 -4.40
C ASN A 32 5.15 -5.33 -5.59
N ASN A 33 4.87 -4.04 -5.45
CA ASN A 33 4.03 -3.30 -6.40
C ASN A 33 4.70 -2.10 -7.06
N CYS A 34 5.75 -1.55 -6.49
CA CYS A 34 6.32 -0.26 -6.90
C CYS A 34 7.76 -0.34 -7.38
N THR A 35 8.53 -1.26 -6.86
CA THR A 35 9.98 -1.38 -7.08
C THR A 35 10.34 -1.57 -8.54
N LYS A 36 9.55 -2.30 -9.29
CA LYS A 36 9.84 -2.60 -10.70
C LYS A 36 10.03 -1.32 -11.54
N CYS A 37 9.28 -0.30 -11.24
CA CYS A 37 9.33 0.98 -11.94
C CYS A 37 10.12 2.02 -11.13
N HIS A 38 9.77 2.23 -9.87
CA HIS A 38 10.36 3.30 -9.03
C HIS A 38 11.70 2.94 -8.40
N GLY A 39 12.06 1.66 -8.35
CA GLY A 39 13.26 1.18 -7.68
C GLY A 39 13.08 1.01 -6.18
N ALA A 40 13.90 0.14 -5.58
CA ALA A 40 13.92 -0.06 -4.14
C ALA A 40 14.33 1.22 -3.39
N ASP A 41 15.14 2.04 -4.02
CA ASP A 41 15.65 3.32 -3.50
C ASP A 41 14.77 4.53 -3.84
N GLY A 42 13.68 4.33 -4.61
CA GLY A 42 12.77 5.41 -5.03
C GLY A 42 13.34 6.38 -6.06
N LYS A 43 14.47 6.06 -6.67
CA LYS A 43 15.16 6.97 -7.62
C LYS A 43 14.61 6.90 -9.05
N GLY A 44 13.76 5.89 -9.34
CA GLY A 44 13.24 5.72 -10.71
C GLY A 44 14.30 5.34 -11.74
N GLN A 45 15.43 4.78 -11.33
CA GLN A 45 16.57 4.44 -12.18
C GLN A 45 16.48 3.01 -12.74
N THR A 46 15.30 2.43 -12.75
CA THR A 46 15.02 1.14 -13.39
C THR A 46 14.87 1.32 -14.89
N LYS A 47 14.91 0.21 -15.64
CA LYS A 47 14.69 0.24 -17.09
C LYS A 47 13.35 0.92 -17.45
N VAL A 48 12.27 0.54 -16.77
CA VAL A 48 10.94 1.13 -16.96
C VAL A 48 10.91 2.57 -16.47
N GLY A 49 11.51 2.86 -15.32
CA GLY A 49 11.57 4.20 -14.75
C GLY A 49 12.25 5.20 -15.66
N LYS A 50 13.35 4.82 -16.28
CA LYS A 50 14.06 5.66 -17.26
C LYS A 50 13.20 5.88 -18.52
N LYS A 51 12.55 4.86 -19.00
CA LYS A 51 11.67 4.95 -20.18
C LYS A 51 10.50 5.88 -19.94
N LEU A 52 9.93 5.89 -18.73
CA LEU A 52 8.79 6.71 -18.35
C LEU A 52 9.18 8.07 -17.75
N ASN A 53 10.47 8.35 -17.61
CA ASN A 53 10.98 9.58 -16.98
C ASN A 53 10.44 9.76 -15.55
N LEU A 54 10.48 8.70 -14.75
CA LEU A 54 10.02 8.76 -13.37
C LEU A 54 10.92 9.67 -12.53
N LYS A 55 10.30 10.38 -11.60
CA LYS A 55 10.99 11.29 -10.72
C LYS A 55 11.81 10.54 -9.67
N ASP A 56 12.88 11.17 -9.22
CA ASP A 56 13.71 10.72 -8.11
C ASP A 56 13.09 11.20 -6.79
N TYR A 57 12.56 10.29 -6.00
CA TYR A 57 11.92 10.61 -4.73
C TYR A 57 12.91 10.94 -3.60
N THR A 58 14.20 10.71 -3.82
CA THR A 58 15.23 11.14 -2.87
C THR A 58 15.54 12.63 -2.98
N ASP A 59 15.15 13.26 -4.09
CA ASP A 59 15.34 14.68 -4.34
C ASP A 59 14.36 15.53 -3.52
N ALA A 60 14.90 16.39 -2.67
CA ALA A 60 14.11 17.28 -1.81
C ALA A 60 13.19 18.22 -2.60
N LYS A 61 13.65 18.69 -3.77
CA LYS A 61 12.84 19.55 -4.64
C LYS A 61 11.64 18.81 -5.21
N VAL A 62 11.83 17.56 -5.64
CA VAL A 62 10.75 16.70 -6.11
C VAL A 62 9.73 16.50 -4.99
N GLN A 63 10.19 16.19 -3.78
CA GLN A 63 9.32 16.02 -2.62
C GLN A 63 8.50 17.27 -2.31
N ALA A 64 9.11 18.46 -2.41
CA ALA A 64 8.45 19.73 -2.15
C ALA A 64 7.33 20.04 -3.15
N GLU A 65 7.48 19.60 -4.39
CA GLU A 65 6.51 19.81 -5.47
C GLU A 65 5.34 18.81 -5.45
N MET A 66 5.50 17.65 -4.80
CA MET A 66 4.46 16.63 -4.73
C MET A 66 3.50 16.90 -3.57
N LYS A 67 2.21 16.72 -3.83
CA LYS A 67 1.15 16.79 -2.83
C LYS A 67 0.70 15.40 -2.44
N ASP A 68 0.43 15.18 -1.15
CA ASP A 68 0.04 13.88 -0.62
C ASP A 68 -1.24 13.34 -1.28
N ASP A 69 -2.25 14.17 -1.45
CA ASP A 69 -3.50 13.77 -2.10
C ASP A 69 -3.32 13.45 -3.59
N THR A 70 -2.44 14.15 -4.28
CA THR A 70 -2.09 13.84 -5.69
C THR A 70 -1.38 12.50 -5.78
N MET A 71 -0.46 12.21 -4.87
CA MET A 71 0.20 10.91 -4.79
C MET A 71 -0.79 9.79 -4.48
N ALA A 72 -1.67 9.99 -3.50
CA ALA A 72 -2.70 9.01 -3.15
C ALA A 72 -3.62 8.72 -4.34
N LYS A 73 -4.03 9.74 -5.06
CA LYS A 73 -4.84 9.60 -6.26
C LYS A 73 -4.12 8.82 -7.37
N ALA A 74 -2.84 9.10 -7.57
CA ALA A 74 -2.02 8.39 -8.57
C ALA A 74 -1.92 6.89 -8.25
N ILE A 75 -1.75 6.53 -6.98
CA ILE A 75 -1.71 5.12 -6.55
C ILE A 75 -3.09 4.48 -6.73
N THR A 76 -4.15 5.15 -6.30
CA THR A 76 -5.51 4.62 -6.30
C THR A 76 -6.06 4.47 -7.72
N GLU A 77 -5.94 5.49 -8.54
CA GLU A 77 -6.56 5.58 -9.86
C GLU A 77 -5.60 5.34 -11.03
N GLY A 78 -4.30 5.26 -10.74
CA GLY A 78 -3.29 5.16 -11.78
C GLY A 78 -2.99 6.51 -12.45
N VAL A 79 -2.07 6.48 -13.38
CA VAL A 79 -1.67 7.65 -14.16
C VAL A 79 -1.78 7.32 -15.64
N PHE A 80 -2.51 8.15 -16.36
CA PHE A 80 -2.68 8.05 -17.79
C PHE A 80 -2.18 9.34 -18.45
N ALA A 81 -1.44 9.19 -19.53
CA ALA A 81 -0.95 10.30 -20.33
C ALA A 81 -0.86 9.85 -21.80
N ASP A 82 -1.22 10.72 -22.72
CA ASP A 82 -1.20 10.44 -24.17
C ASP A 82 -1.99 9.17 -24.54
N GLY A 83 -3.11 8.92 -23.85
CA GLY A 83 -3.94 7.75 -24.05
C GLY A 83 -3.35 6.44 -23.57
N LYS A 84 -2.24 6.47 -22.82
CA LYS A 84 -1.55 5.28 -22.31
C LYS A 84 -1.52 5.26 -20.79
N GLU A 85 -1.64 4.05 -20.24
CA GLU A 85 -1.42 3.81 -18.81
C GLU A 85 0.07 3.90 -18.50
N LYS A 86 0.45 4.88 -17.71
CA LYS A 86 1.84 5.07 -17.25
C LYS A 86 2.07 4.42 -15.89
N MET A 87 1.07 4.43 -15.04
CA MET A 87 1.06 3.78 -13.75
C MET A 87 -0.28 3.07 -13.57
N LYS A 88 -0.22 1.81 -13.13
CA LYS A 88 -1.41 1.00 -12.84
C LYS A 88 -2.21 1.59 -11.68
N ALA A 89 -3.53 1.45 -11.73
CA ALA A 89 -4.42 1.74 -10.61
C ALA A 89 -4.38 0.58 -9.60
N PHE A 90 -4.25 0.90 -8.32
CA PHE A 90 -4.16 -0.11 -7.25
C PHE A 90 -5.37 -0.15 -6.32
N LYS A 91 -6.45 0.54 -6.65
CA LYS A 91 -7.66 0.62 -5.79
C LYS A 91 -8.26 -0.74 -5.42
N ASP A 92 -8.12 -1.75 -6.29
CA ASP A 92 -8.64 -3.09 -6.06
C ASP A 92 -7.67 -3.99 -5.29
N GLU A 93 -6.42 -3.57 -5.13
CA GLU A 93 -5.34 -4.34 -4.52
C GLU A 93 -4.88 -3.77 -3.19
N LEU A 94 -5.03 -2.46 -3.01
CA LEU A 94 -4.61 -1.73 -1.82
C LEU A 94 -5.80 -1.02 -1.16
N SER A 95 -5.90 -1.14 0.16
CA SER A 95 -6.87 -0.40 0.94
C SER A 95 -6.52 1.09 1.00
N PRO A 96 -7.47 1.98 1.32
CA PRO A 96 -7.16 3.39 1.55
C PRO A 96 -6.08 3.62 2.61
N ALA A 97 -6.05 2.81 3.66
CA ALA A 97 -5.02 2.88 4.70
C ALA A 97 -3.64 2.52 4.15
N GLU A 98 -3.55 1.47 3.33
CA GLU A 98 -2.30 1.06 2.67
C GLU A 98 -1.80 2.13 1.70
N VAL A 99 -2.69 2.77 0.96
CA VAL A 99 -2.33 3.90 0.07
C VAL A 99 -1.76 5.06 0.87
N LYS A 100 -2.39 5.42 1.98
CA LYS A 100 -1.89 6.47 2.88
C LYS A 100 -0.50 6.14 3.42
N ASP A 101 -0.28 4.90 3.82
CA ASP A 101 1.01 4.43 4.33
C ASP A 101 2.08 4.45 3.24
N LEU A 102 1.72 4.16 1.99
CA LEU A 102 2.65 4.27 0.85
C LEU A 102 3.03 5.72 0.56
N VAL A 103 2.11 6.65 0.66
CA VAL A 103 2.43 8.09 0.53
C VAL A 103 3.46 8.49 1.58
N ALA A 104 3.25 8.09 2.84
CA ALA A 104 4.21 8.33 3.91
C ALA A 104 5.57 7.65 3.66
N TYR A 105 5.56 6.45 3.09
CA TYR A 105 6.76 5.72 2.71
C TYR A 105 7.56 6.46 1.63
N VAL A 106 6.89 6.98 0.61
CA VAL A 106 7.53 7.80 -0.44
C VAL A 106 8.20 9.04 0.16
N ARG A 107 7.57 9.66 1.16
CA ARG A 107 8.16 10.83 1.85
C ARG A 107 9.46 10.50 2.58
N LYS A 108 9.66 9.26 2.98
CA LYS A 108 10.88 8.83 3.68
C LYS A 108 12.10 8.67 2.77
N PHE A 109 11.91 8.64 1.45
CA PHE A 109 13.04 8.60 0.51
C PHE A 109 13.82 9.90 0.47
N LYS A 110 13.29 10.99 1.00
CA LYS A 110 13.96 12.28 1.05
C LYS A 110 15.36 12.12 1.68
N GLY A 111 16.35 12.34 0.88
CA GLY A 111 17.76 12.28 1.28
C GLY A 111 18.27 13.53 1.98
#